data_fe7b410cb8773bff474254457123ed49
#
_entry.id   fe7b410cb8773bff474254457123ed49
#
_cell.length_a   1.000
_cell.length_b   1.000
_cell.length_c   1.000
_cell.angle_alpha   90.00
_cell.angle_beta   90.00
_cell.angle_gamma   90.00
#
_symmetry.space_group_name_H-M   'P 1'
#
loop_
_entity.id
_entity.type
_entity.pdbx_description
1 polymer ?
#
loop_
_entity_poly.entity_id
_entity_poly.type
_entity_poly.pdbx_seq_one_letter_code
_entity_poly.pdbx_strand_id
1 'polypeptide(L)'
;MAAKDVKFGADARTRMLRGVDILADAVKVTLGPKGRNVVIDKSFGAPRTTKDGVTVAKEIELSDKFENMGAQMVREVASKTNDIAGDGTTTATVLAQAIVREGAKAVAAGMNPMDLKRGVELAVSAVVAELQKKSKKISTSSEVAQVGTISANGEADIGAMIAEAMERVGKEGVITVEEAKSLETELDVVEGMQFDRGYLSPYFITNADKMVCEMESPYILLHEKKLSGLQPMLPLLEAVVQSGRPLLIVAEDVEGEALATLVVNKLRGGLKVAAVKAPGFGDRRKAMLEDIAVLTGGQVISEDLGIKLENTTLDMLGSAKRVVLTKEETTVVDGAGKKKEIAGRCAQIRAQAEETTSDYDREKLQERLAKLAGGVAVLRVGGATEVEVKERKDRVEDAMNATRAAVEEGIVIGGGGALLNAAKVLSKLDPANDDQRVGIEIIARALQAPIRQIAENAGHEGSIVVGKINDAKDPAIGFDAQNGKYVNMFKAGIIDPTKVVRTALQDAASIAGLLITTEAMVADAPEKKEHSHGGAPDMGGMGGMGGMGF
;
A
#
# COMPACT_ATOMS: atom_id res chain seq x y z
N MET A 1 33.44 -13.79 0.51
CA MET A 1 32.45 -12.99 1.28
C MET A 1 33.12 -11.65 1.57
N ALA A 2 32.39 -10.52 1.35
CA ALA A 2 32.91 -9.20 1.72
C ALA A 2 33.11 -9.13 3.25
N ALA A 3 34.16 -8.40 3.69
CA ALA A 3 34.39 -8.14 5.10
C ALA A 3 33.18 -7.40 5.70
N LYS A 4 32.89 -7.65 6.99
CA LYS A 4 31.79 -7.00 7.71
C LYS A 4 32.34 -5.96 8.68
N ASP A 5 31.68 -4.81 8.76
CA ASP A 5 31.83 -3.83 9.82
C ASP A 5 30.73 -4.05 10.85
N VAL A 6 31.07 -4.09 12.12
CA VAL A 6 30.14 -4.38 13.21
C VAL A 6 30.18 -3.26 14.24
N LYS A 7 29.00 -2.74 14.59
CA LYS A 7 28.82 -1.72 15.64
C LYS A 7 28.00 -2.31 16.78
N PHE A 8 28.34 -1.91 18.00
CA PHE A 8 27.71 -2.42 19.22
C PHE A 8 27.24 -1.30 20.12
N GLY A 9 26.29 -1.61 21.00
CA GLY A 9 25.89 -0.81 22.14
C GLY A 9 25.48 0.63 21.77
N ALA A 10 26.07 1.61 22.44
CA ALA A 10 25.70 3.02 22.27
C ALA A 10 26.01 3.57 20.87
N ASP A 11 27.11 3.15 20.20
CA ASP A 11 27.45 3.61 18.84
C ASP A 11 26.41 3.09 17.82
N ALA A 12 26.04 1.82 17.91
CA ALA A 12 24.99 1.23 17.06
C ALA A 12 23.67 1.97 17.24
N ARG A 13 23.22 2.17 18.49
CA ARG A 13 21.95 2.87 18.80
C ARG A 13 21.95 4.31 18.35
N THR A 14 23.04 5.04 18.51
CA THR A 14 23.13 6.45 18.11
C THR A 14 23.00 6.61 16.58
N ARG A 15 23.70 5.78 15.80
CA ARG A 15 23.62 5.81 14.34
C ARG A 15 22.25 5.41 13.84
N MET A 16 21.70 4.33 14.39
CA MET A 16 20.35 3.87 14.07
C MET A 16 19.30 4.95 14.34
N LEU A 17 19.35 5.59 15.52
CA LEU A 17 18.42 6.66 15.89
C LEU A 17 18.55 7.87 14.96
N ARG A 18 19.77 8.22 14.54
CA ARG A 18 19.98 9.31 13.58
C ARG A 18 19.33 9.01 12.23
N GLY A 19 19.43 7.79 11.73
CA GLY A 19 18.74 7.37 10.51
C GLY A 19 17.22 7.44 10.63
N VAL A 20 16.67 6.97 11.76
CA VAL A 20 15.24 7.11 12.10
C VAL A 20 14.82 8.58 12.06
N ASP A 21 15.61 9.45 12.68
CA ASP A 21 15.30 10.89 12.78
C ASP A 21 15.33 11.57 11.41
N ILE A 22 16.33 11.32 10.59
CA ILE A 22 16.44 11.93 9.25
C ILE A 22 15.21 11.56 8.40
N LEU A 23 14.83 10.29 8.35
CA LEU A 23 13.66 9.87 7.57
C LEU A 23 12.36 10.45 8.16
N ALA A 24 12.14 10.29 9.45
CA ALA A 24 10.90 10.74 10.08
C ALA A 24 10.75 12.28 10.03
N ASP A 25 11.83 13.04 10.17
CA ASP A 25 11.80 14.49 10.07
C ASP A 25 11.46 14.98 8.66
N ALA A 26 11.86 14.25 7.62
CA ALA A 26 11.47 14.54 6.24
C ALA A 26 9.98 14.20 5.98
N VAL A 27 9.48 13.11 6.57
CA VAL A 27 8.09 12.66 6.37
C VAL A 27 7.10 13.51 7.17
N LYS A 28 7.38 13.80 8.45
CA LYS A 28 6.42 14.45 9.38
C LYS A 28 5.96 15.85 8.97
N VAL A 29 6.72 16.55 8.09
CA VAL A 29 6.34 17.88 7.60
C VAL A 29 5.09 17.86 6.74
N THR A 30 4.70 16.68 6.24
CA THR A 30 3.50 16.49 5.42
C THR A 30 2.22 16.30 6.23
N LEU A 31 2.33 16.05 7.57
CA LEU A 31 1.22 15.64 8.41
C LEU A 31 0.20 16.76 8.66
N GLY A 32 -1.07 16.43 8.48
CA GLY A 32 -2.22 17.29 8.82
C GLY A 32 -2.60 18.30 7.74
N PRO A 33 -3.67 19.09 7.96
CA PRO A 33 -4.24 19.98 6.96
C PRO A 33 -3.31 21.11 6.51
N LYS A 34 -2.35 21.51 7.35
CA LYS A 34 -1.31 22.49 7.03
C LYS A 34 0.05 21.85 6.77
N GLY A 35 0.08 20.53 6.54
CA GLY A 35 1.26 19.81 6.07
C GLY A 35 1.75 20.36 4.73
N ARG A 36 3.07 20.31 4.54
CA ARG A 36 3.76 20.88 3.36
C ARG A 36 4.26 19.79 2.43
N ASN A 37 4.45 20.14 1.19
CA ASN A 37 5.00 19.24 0.19
C ASN A 37 6.49 18.98 0.43
N VAL A 38 6.92 17.78 0.06
CA VAL A 38 8.33 17.41 -0.09
C VAL A 38 8.64 17.32 -1.57
N VAL A 39 9.78 17.86 -1.98
CA VAL A 39 10.27 17.78 -3.35
C VAL A 39 11.36 16.72 -3.43
N ILE A 40 11.20 15.78 -4.34
CA ILE A 40 12.08 14.62 -4.53
C ILE A 40 12.76 14.76 -5.88
N ASP A 41 14.09 14.65 -5.89
CA ASP A 41 14.87 14.61 -7.13
C ASP A 41 14.61 13.30 -7.89
N LYS A 42 14.64 13.36 -9.21
CA LYS A 42 14.51 12.19 -10.08
C LYS A 42 15.69 12.14 -11.04
N SER A 43 16.21 10.95 -11.25
CA SER A 43 17.33 10.72 -12.19
C SER A 43 17.00 11.16 -13.62
N PHE A 44 15.70 11.16 -13.98
CA PHE A 44 15.18 11.61 -15.28
C PHE A 44 13.84 12.30 -15.09
N GLY A 45 13.63 13.43 -15.80
CA GLY A 45 12.40 14.19 -15.77
C GLY A 45 12.38 15.30 -14.72
N ALA A 46 11.19 15.85 -14.44
CA ALA A 46 11.00 16.88 -13.43
C ALA A 46 11.01 16.28 -12.02
N PRO A 47 11.44 17.05 -10.98
CA PRO A 47 11.31 16.64 -9.60
C PRO A 47 9.86 16.30 -9.25
N ARG A 48 9.67 15.25 -8.45
CA ARG A 48 8.35 14.87 -7.93
C ARG A 48 8.02 15.68 -6.69
N THR A 49 6.84 16.25 -6.64
CA THR A 49 6.30 16.93 -5.46
C THR A 49 5.19 16.06 -4.86
N THR A 50 5.26 15.78 -3.55
CA THR A 50 4.27 14.93 -2.89
C THR A 50 4.07 15.31 -1.43
N LYS A 51 2.90 14.93 -0.87
CA LYS A 51 2.61 14.92 0.57
C LYS A 51 2.46 13.51 1.11
N ASP A 52 2.49 12.49 0.25
CA ASP A 52 2.37 11.10 0.68
C ASP A 52 3.62 10.65 1.44
N GLY A 53 3.41 10.20 2.68
CA GLY A 53 4.48 9.82 3.60
C GLY A 53 5.26 8.58 3.14
N VAL A 54 4.60 7.58 2.55
CA VAL A 54 5.29 6.36 2.08
C VAL A 54 6.15 6.65 0.85
N THR A 55 5.69 7.52 -0.04
CA THR A 55 6.49 7.96 -1.20
C THR A 55 7.76 8.67 -0.74
N VAL A 56 7.65 9.61 0.22
CA VAL A 56 8.83 10.29 0.78
C VAL A 56 9.77 9.29 1.45
N ALA A 57 9.23 8.37 2.26
CA ALA A 57 10.03 7.39 2.99
C ALA A 57 10.80 6.44 2.05
N LYS A 58 10.21 6.04 0.92
CA LYS A 58 10.84 5.14 -0.07
C LYS A 58 12.04 5.76 -0.79
N GLU A 59 12.07 7.07 -0.94
CA GLU A 59 13.14 7.78 -1.67
C GLU A 59 14.34 8.14 -0.79
N ILE A 60 14.23 7.96 0.54
CA ILE A 60 15.32 8.30 1.45
C ILE A 60 16.29 7.13 1.58
N GLU A 61 17.51 7.35 1.08
CA GLU A 61 18.65 6.46 1.23
C GLU A 61 19.85 7.26 1.73
N LEU A 62 20.49 6.74 2.80
CA LEU A 62 21.58 7.43 3.47
C LEU A 62 22.94 6.80 3.12
N SER A 63 23.95 7.64 2.99
CA SER A 63 25.32 7.19 2.65
C SER A 63 26.00 6.37 3.74
N ASP A 64 25.74 6.67 5.03
CA ASP A 64 26.20 5.84 6.14
C ASP A 64 25.29 4.60 6.25
N LYS A 65 25.88 3.42 6.09
CA LYS A 65 25.14 2.14 6.08
C LYS A 65 24.38 1.87 7.39
N PHE A 66 24.92 2.29 8.53
CA PHE A 66 24.29 2.08 9.83
C PHE A 66 23.15 3.07 10.08
N GLU A 67 23.32 4.33 9.69
CA GLU A 67 22.21 5.30 9.69
C GLU A 67 21.11 4.84 8.73
N ASN A 68 21.51 4.35 7.53
CA ASN A 68 20.58 3.85 6.54
C ASN A 68 19.75 2.66 7.04
N MET A 69 20.33 1.74 7.83
CA MET A 69 19.54 0.66 8.46
C MET A 69 18.42 1.21 9.35
N GLY A 70 18.68 2.26 10.15
CA GLY A 70 17.64 2.92 10.94
C GLY A 70 16.55 3.53 10.09
N ALA A 71 16.92 4.24 9.01
CA ALA A 71 15.97 4.78 8.04
C ALA A 71 15.15 3.68 7.36
N GLN A 72 15.78 2.61 6.91
CA GLN A 72 15.11 1.47 6.27
C GLN A 72 14.07 0.80 7.19
N MET A 73 14.35 0.66 8.48
CA MET A 73 13.40 0.10 9.44
C MET A 73 12.13 0.97 9.58
N VAL A 74 12.26 2.30 9.59
CA VAL A 74 11.10 3.20 9.60
C VAL A 74 10.40 3.25 8.25
N ARG A 75 11.13 3.13 7.13
CA ARG A 75 10.52 2.96 5.81
C ARG A 75 9.63 1.72 5.77
N GLU A 76 10.05 0.63 6.41
CA GLU A 76 9.23 -0.59 6.52
C GLU A 76 7.92 -0.33 7.27
N VAL A 77 7.93 0.51 8.33
CA VAL A 77 6.69 0.92 9.03
C VAL A 77 5.73 1.61 8.06
N ALA A 78 6.20 2.60 7.31
CA ALA A 78 5.36 3.33 6.36
C ALA A 78 4.82 2.41 5.26
N SER A 79 5.67 1.53 4.70
CA SER A 79 5.27 0.57 3.66
C SER A 79 4.23 -0.42 4.17
N LYS A 80 4.43 -0.99 5.37
CA LYS A 80 3.52 -1.97 5.96
C LYS A 80 2.15 -1.36 6.27
N THR A 81 2.13 -0.14 6.81
CA THR A 81 0.90 0.59 7.08
C THR A 81 0.14 0.87 5.78
N ASN A 82 0.85 1.25 4.71
CA ASN A 82 0.26 1.43 3.40
C ASN A 82 -0.36 0.13 2.85
N ASP A 83 0.35 -0.99 2.96
CA ASP A 83 -0.12 -2.30 2.46
C ASP A 83 -1.42 -2.76 3.17
N ILE A 84 -1.57 -2.46 4.47
CA ILE A 84 -2.71 -2.93 5.28
C ILE A 84 -3.89 -1.96 5.23
N ALA A 85 -3.62 -0.66 5.33
CA ALA A 85 -4.64 0.37 5.52
C ALA A 85 -4.74 1.37 4.35
N GLY A 86 -3.73 1.43 3.49
CA GLY A 86 -3.68 2.34 2.33
C GLY A 86 -3.55 3.82 2.66
N ASP A 87 -3.48 4.18 3.95
CA ASP A 87 -3.34 5.54 4.49
C ASP A 87 -2.67 5.48 5.87
N GLY A 88 -2.35 6.65 6.46
CA GLY A 88 -1.78 6.76 7.81
C GLY A 88 -0.27 6.55 7.90
N THR A 89 0.43 6.50 6.79
CA THR A 89 1.87 6.24 6.68
C THR A 89 2.72 7.29 7.42
N THR A 90 2.34 8.56 7.33
CA THR A 90 2.97 9.67 8.06
C THR A 90 2.75 9.56 9.57
N THR A 91 1.52 9.23 10.00
CA THR A 91 1.19 9.01 11.42
C THR A 91 2.00 7.86 12.00
N ALA A 92 2.12 6.75 11.28
CA ALA A 92 2.91 5.59 11.67
C ALA A 92 4.40 5.93 11.83
N THR A 93 4.95 6.71 10.90
CA THR A 93 6.34 7.20 10.94
C THR A 93 6.59 8.09 12.16
N VAL A 94 5.69 9.02 12.47
CA VAL A 94 5.77 9.90 13.65
C VAL A 94 5.70 9.11 14.95
N LEU A 95 4.79 8.13 15.03
CA LEU A 95 4.69 7.24 16.18
C LEU A 95 5.96 6.41 16.36
N ALA A 96 6.49 5.82 15.30
CA ALA A 96 7.72 5.02 15.34
C ALA A 96 8.89 5.85 15.85
N GLN A 97 9.10 7.06 15.32
CA GLN A 97 10.14 7.98 15.81
C GLN A 97 9.97 8.27 17.30
N ALA A 98 8.76 8.58 17.76
CA ALA A 98 8.50 8.91 19.15
C ALA A 98 8.79 7.73 20.08
N ILE A 99 8.35 6.51 19.71
CA ILE A 99 8.58 5.30 20.50
C ILE A 99 10.08 4.98 20.57
N VAL A 100 10.80 5.03 19.44
CA VAL A 100 12.25 4.73 19.39
C VAL A 100 13.04 5.75 20.19
N ARG A 101 12.74 7.05 20.09
CA ARG A 101 13.42 8.12 20.85
C ARG A 101 13.26 7.93 22.35
N GLU A 102 12.04 7.68 22.83
CA GLU A 102 11.78 7.47 24.26
C GLU A 102 12.38 6.14 24.74
N GLY A 103 12.27 5.06 23.94
CA GLY A 103 12.86 3.76 24.24
C GLY A 103 14.38 3.81 24.32
N ALA A 104 15.05 4.51 23.39
CA ALA A 104 16.50 4.68 23.42
C ALA A 104 16.99 5.39 24.68
N LYS A 105 16.24 6.38 25.18
CA LYS A 105 16.54 7.05 26.47
C LYS A 105 16.45 6.07 27.65
N ALA A 106 15.42 5.23 27.69
CA ALA A 106 15.24 4.25 28.75
C ALA A 106 16.34 3.18 28.74
N VAL A 107 16.73 2.69 27.57
CA VAL A 107 17.85 1.74 27.42
C VAL A 107 19.18 2.39 27.83
N ALA A 108 19.42 3.65 27.46
CA ALA A 108 20.61 4.39 27.88
C ALA A 108 20.66 4.61 29.39
N ALA A 109 19.49 4.68 30.06
CA ALA A 109 19.37 4.73 31.51
C ALA A 109 19.56 3.37 32.21
N GLY A 110 19.84 2.30 31.46
CA GLY A 110 20.14 0.96 31.99
C GLY A 110 18.93 0.04 32.19
N MET A 111 17.77 0.39 31.65
CA MET A 111 16.57 -0.45 31.70
C MET A 111 16.68 -1.65 30.77
N ASN A 112 16.04 -2.76 31.12
CA ASN A 112 16.03 -3.98 30.33
C ASN A 112 15.22 -3.80 29.03
N PRO A 113 15.85 -3.84 27.83
CA PRO A 113 15.15 -3.59 26.58
C PRO A 113 14.01 -4.59 26.28
N MET A 114 14.15 -5.84 26.74
CA MET A 114 13.13 -6.87 26.53
C MET A 114 11.88 -6.63 27.37
N ASP A 115 12.03 -6.14 28.60
CA ASP A 115 10.90 -5.79 29.45
C ASP A 115 10.27 -4.46 29.00
N LEU A 116 11.05 -3.48 28.54
CA LEU A 116 10.52 -2.29 27.87
C LEU A 116 9.63 -2.70 26.68
N LYS A 117 10.09 -3.61 25.83
CA LYS A 117 9.31 -4.11 24.68
C LYS A 117 8.01 -4.79 25.13
N ARG A 118 8.03 -5.63 26.17
CA ARG A 118 6.81 -6.26 26.73
C ARG A 118 5.81 -5.20 27.24
N GLY A 119 6.30 -4.15 27.91
CA GLY A 119 5.48 -3.02 28.34
C GLY A 119 4.86 -2.25 27.18
N VAL A 120 5.62 -2.03 26.10
CA VAL A 120 5.13 -1.44 24.85
C VAL A 120 4.02 -2.30 24.23
N GLU A 121 4.22 -3.62 24.10
CA GLU A 121 3.24 -4.55 23.54
C GLU A 121 1.95 -4.59 24.36
N LEU A 122 2.05 -4.61 25.69
CA LEU A 122 0.91 -4.54 26.60
C LEU A 122 0.11 -3.25 26.40
N ALA A 123 0.80 -2.11 26.32
CA ALA A 123 0.18 -0.81 26.12
C ALA A 123 -0.52 -0.70 24.77
N VAL A 124 0.12 -1.14 23.68
CA VAL A 124 -0.43 -1.12 22.32
C VAL A 124 -1.70 -1.97 22.24
N SER A 125 -1.67 -3.18 22.80
CA SER A 125 -2.84 -4.06 22.82
C SER A 125 -4.04 -3.41 23.51
N ALA A 126 -3.82 -2.75 24.65
CA ALA A 126 -4.86 -2.06 25.39
C ALA A 126 -5.42 -0.83 24.64
N VAL A 127 -4.55 -0.05 24.00
CA VAL A 127 -4.96 1.13 23.20
C VAL A 127 -5.75 0.70 21.97
N VAL A 128 -5.33 -0.34 21.26
CA VAL A 128 -6.03 -0.88 20.09
C VAL A 128 -7.42 -1.36 20.48
N ALA A 129 -7.56 -2.11 21.58
CA ALA A 129 -8.85 -2.54 22.09
C ALA A 129 -9.77 -1.35 22.45
N GLU A 130 -9.22 -0.28 23.03
CA GLU A 130 -9.99 0.91 23.36
C GLU A 130 -10.40 1.69 22.10
N LEU A 131 -9.55 1.78 21.08
CA LEU A 131 -9.90 2.38 19.78
C LEU A 131 -11.04 1.63 19.10
N GLN A 132 -10.97 0.29 19.05
CA GLN A 132 -12.02 -0.54 18.47
C GLN A 132 -13.34 -0.40 19.24
N LYS A 133 -13.29 -0.35 20.57
CA LYS A 133 -14.48 -0.13 21.40
C LYS A 133 -15.13 1.23 21.16
N LYS A 134 -14.35 2.27 20.87
CA LYS A 134 -14.83 3.64 20.61
C LYS A 134 -15.17 3.89 19.15
N SER A 135 -14.88 2.93 18.29
CA SER A 135 -15.18 3.04 16.86
C SER A 135 -16.69 3.17 16.63
N LYS A 136 -17.08 4.12 15.79
CA LYS A 136 -18.45 4.35 15.34
C LYS A 136 -18.57 3.83 13.90
N LYS A 137 -19.52 2.93 13.64
CA LYS A 137 -19.81 2.46 12.28
C LYS A 137 -20.32 3.60 11.41
N ILE A 138 -19.86 3.66 10.18
CA ILE A 138 -20.38 4.56 9.15
C ILE A 138 -21.79 4.09 8.76
N SER A 139 -22.72 5.03 8.73
CA SER A 139 -24.13 4.77 8.42
C SER A 139 -24.65 5.57 7.23
N THR A 140 -23.99 6.67 6.86
CA THR A 140 -24.47 7.61 5.84
C THR A 140 -23.40 7.90 4.77
N SER A 141 -23.86 8.19 3.55
CA SER A 141 -23.00 8.64 2.43
C SER A 141 -22.27 9.95 2.79
N SER A 142 -22.87 10.81 3.61
CA SER A 142 -22.22 12.04 4.11
C SER A 142 -21.02 11.76 5.01
N GLU A 143 -21.06 10.73 5.89
CA GLU A 143 -19.92 10.32 6.70
C GLU A 143 -18.79 9.75 5.82
N VAL A 144 -19.14 9.01 4.75
CA VAL A 144 -18.21 8.54 3.72
C VAL A 144 -17.50 9.72 3.05
N ALA A 145 -18.27 10.71 2.59
CA ALA A 145 -17.72 11.92 1.97
C ALA A 145 -16.79 12.70 2.92
N GLN A 146 -17.12 12.78 4.21
CA GLN A 146 -16.28 13.44 5.21
C GLN A 146 -14.92 12.75 5.38
N VAL A 147 -14.89 11.41 5.47
CA VAL A 147 -13.63 10.65 5.52
C VAL A 147 -12.78 10.93 4.28
N GLY A 148 -13.37 10.82 3.09
CA GLY A 148 -12.69 11.11 1.83
C GLY A 148 -12.16 12.54 1.78
N THR A 149 -12.93 13.51 2.24
CA THR A 149 -12.53 14.93 2.30
C THR A 149 -11.32 15.13 3.22
N ILE A 150 -11.32 14.52 4.41
CA ILE A 150 -10.21 14.67 5.38
C ILE A 150 -8.93 14.03 4.83
N SER A 151 -9.01 12.83 4.29
CA SER A 151 -7.84 12.15 3.70
C SER A 151 -7.35 12.88 2.44
N ALA A 152 -8.26 13.50 1.67
CA ALA A 152 -7.91 14.37 0.54
C ALA A 152 -7.43 15.79 0.95
N ASN A 153 -6.97 16.00 2.18
CA ASN A 153 -6.50 17.29 2.70
C ASN A 153 -7.53 18.44 2.65
N GLY A 154 -8.82 18.13 2.79
CA GLY A 154 -9.92 19.10 2.85
C GLY A 154 -10.60 19.38 1.49
N GLU A 155 -10.26 18.66 0.42
CA GLU A 155 -10.95 18.78 -0.87
C GLU A 155 -12.31 18.07 -0.86
N ALA A 156 -13.38 18.84 -0.65
CA ALA A 156 -14.75 18.31 -0.54
C ALA A 156 -15.24 17.62 -1.81
N ASP A 157 -14.81 18.08 -2.98
CA ASP A 157 -15.18 17.50 -4.27
C ASP A 157 -14.67 16.06 -4.43
N ILE A 158 -13.46 15.78 -3.97
CA ILE A 158 -12.90 14.43 -3.96
C ILE A 158 -13.71 13.52 -3.02
N GLY A 159 -13.99 14.00 -1.81
CA GLY A 159 -14.81 13.23 -0.86
C GLY A 159 -16.20 12.92 -1.38
N ALA A 160 -16.85 13.89 -2.03
CA ALA A 160 -18.17 13.71 -2.64
C ALA A 160 -18.14 12.69 -3.80
N MET A 161 -17.14 12.75 -4.68
CA MET A 161 -16.98 11.80 -5.79
C MET A 161 -16.73 10.37 -5.29
N ILE A 162 -15.92 10.19 -4.24
CA ILE A 162 -15.69 8.87 -3.65
C ILE A 162 -16.98 8.32 -3.04
N ALA A 163 -17.74 9.14 -2.33
CA ALA A 163 -19.03 8.73 -1.76
C ALA A 163 -20.04 8.34 -2.85
N GLU A 164 -20.11 9.11 -3.94
CA GLU A 164 -20.94 8.79 -5.10
C GLU A 164 -20.48 7.50 -5.79
N ALA A 165 -19.17 7.31 -5.96
CA ALA A 165 -18.61 6.08 -6.51
C ALA A 165 -19.02 4.87 -5.67
N MET A 166 -18.87 4.93 -4.33
CA MET A 166 -19.26 3.85 -3.42
C MET A 166 -20.77 3.59 -3.43
N GLU A 167 -21.59 4.61 -3.59
CA GLU A 167 -23.04 4.44 -3.70
C GLU A 167 -23.43 3.72 -5.00
N ARG A 168 -22.77 4.05 -6.12
CA ARG A 168 -23.04 3.45 -7.43
C ARG A 168 -22.61 1.98 -7.53
N VAL A 169 -21.42 1.64 -7.00
CA VAL A 169 -20.88 0.26 -7.07
C VAL A 169 -21.23 -0.60 -5.86
N GLY A 170 -21.74 0.01 -4.78
CA GLY A 170 -22.07 -0.67 -3.52
C GLY A 170 -20.84 -0.94 -2.65
N LYS A 171 -21.09 -1.56 -1.48
CA LYS A 171 -20.04 -1.81 -0.46
C LYS A 171 -18.95 -2.77 -0.93
N GLU A 172 -19.29 -3.73 -1.76
CA GLU A 172 -18.40 -4.74 -2.34
C GLU A 172 -17.82 -4.30 -3.71
N GLY A 173 -18.25 -3.13 -4.19
CA GLY A 173 -17.82 -2.60 -5.48
C GLY A 173 -16.40 -2.08 -5.45
N VAL A 174 -15.78 -2.06 -6.61
CA VAL A 174 -14.39 -1.65 -6.80
C VAL A 174 -14.34 -0.22 -7.32
N ILE A 175 -13.44 0.58 -6.75
CA ILE A 175 -13.12 1.90 -7.25
C ILE A 175 -11.65 1.90 -7.67
N THR A 176 -11.37 2.38 -8.87
CA THR A 176 -10.01 2.57 -9.39
C THR A 176 -9.77 4.04 -9.73
N VAL A 177 -8.51 4.45 -9.66
CA VAL A 177 -8.11 5.83 -9.97
C VAL A 177 -7.19 5.82 -11.19
N GLU A 178 -7.55 6.61 -12.20
CA GLU A 178 -6.81 6.76 -13.45
C GLU A 178 -6.44 8.22 -13.71
N GLU A 179 -5.44 8.44 -14.54
CA GLU A 179 -5.08 9.78 -15.02
C GLU A 179 -6.02 10.15 -16.18
N ALA A 180 -6.68 11.31 -16.08
CA ALA A 180 -7.45 11.87 -17.18
C ALA A 180 -6.53 12.57 -18.18
N LYS A 181 -7.00 12.68 -19.41
CA LYS A 181 -6.39 13.55 -20.42
C LYS A 181 -7.02 14.96 -20.43
N SER A 182 -8.07 15.16 -19.63
CA SER A 182 -8.82 16.40 -19.45
C SER A 182 -8.34 17.18 -18.22
N LEU A 183 -8.75 18.44 -18.11
CA LEU A 183 -8.52 19.25 -16.91
C LEU A 183 -9.43 18.86 -15.75
N GLU A 184 -10.59 18.30 -16.06
CA GLU A 184 -11.63 17.96 -15.08
C GLU A 184 -11.48 16.52 -14.61
N THR A 185 -11.86 16.29 -13.36
CA THR A 185 -11.95 14.96 -12.78
C THR A 185 -13.34 14.39 -13.03
N GLU A 186 -13.43 13.17 -13.51
CA GLU A 186 -14.67 12.51 -13.92
C GLU A 186 -14.85 11.17 -13.20
N LEU A 187 -16.11 10.80 -12.93
CA LEU A 187 -16.48 9.49 -12.39
C LEU A 187 -17.29 8.72 -13.44
N ASP A 188 -16.74 7.60 -13.87
CA ASP A 188 -17.42 6.63 -14.73
C ASP A 188 -17.65 5.30 -14.00
N VAL A 189 -18.74 4.60 -14.33
CA VAL A 189 -18.96 3.22 -13.88
C VAL A 189 -18.98 2.33 -15.11
N VAL A 190 -18.06 1.36 -15.12
CA VAL A 190 -17.84 0.44 -16.23
C VAL A 190 -18.04 -1.01 -15.79
N GLU A 191 -18.25 -1.90 -16.77
CA GLU A 191 -18.29 -3.33 -16.50
C GLU A 191 -16.91 -3.81 -16.01
N GLY A 192 -16.87 -4.51 -14.89
CA GLY A 192 -15.62 -4.97 -14.32
C GLY A 192 -15.80 -5.73 -13.03
N MET A 193 -14.73 -6.33 -12.52
CA MET A 193 -14.72 -7.02 -11.23
C MET A 193 -13.33 -7.10 -10.64
N GLN A 194 -13.25 -7.29 -9.32
CA GLN A 194 -12.04 -7.62 -8.60
C GLN A 194 -12.15 -9.00 -7.95
N PHE A 195 -11.05 -9.73 -7.91
CA PHE A 195 -10.95 -10.99 -7.20
C PHE A 195 -9.63 -11.12 -6.42
N ASP A 196 -9.67 -11.88 -5.31
CA ASP A 196 -8.61 -12.01 -4.33
C ASP A 196 -7.54 -13.00 -4.81
N ARG A 197 -6.78 -12.64 -5.82
CA ARG A 197 -5.59 -13.34 -6.31
C ARG A 197 -4.71 -12.35 -7.04
N GLY A 198 -3.48 -12.17 -6.57
CA GLY A 198 -2.50 -11.30 -7.21
C GLY A 198 -1.54 -12.04 -8.13
N TYR A 199 -0.53 -11.34 -8.62
CA TYR A 199 0.46 -11.90 -9.52
C TYR A 199 1.27 -13.03 -8.87
N LEU A 200 1.56 -14.09 -9.64
CA LEU A 200 2.32 -15.24 -9.17
C LEU A 200 3.83 -14.98 -9.00
N SER A 201 4.33 -13.89 -9.57
CA SER A 201 5.74 -13.54 -9.47
C SER A 201 5.92 -12.02 -9.46
N PRO A 202 6.76 -11.47 -8.57
CA PRO A 202 7.11 -10.04 -8.58
C PRO A 202 7.76 -9.58 -9.90
N TYR A 203 8.33 -10.50 -10.66
CA TYR A 203 8.87 -10.19 -11.98
C TYR A 203 7.81 -9.81 -13.02
N PHE A 204 6.52 -10.00 -12.74
CA PHE A 204 5.42 -9.50 -13.59
C PHE A 204 5.11 -8.02 -13.37
N ILE A 205 5.65 -7.37 -12.35
CA ILE A 205 5.45 -5.96 -12.05
C ILE A 205 5.88 -5.09 -13.23
N THR A 206 5.05 -4.10 -13.56
CA THR A 206 5.31 -3.09 -14.60
C THR A 206 5.59 -1.71 -13.98
N ASN A 207 5.06 -1.46 -12.78
CA ASN A 207 5.27 -0.24 -12.00
C ASN A 207 5.89 -0.62 -10.65
N ALA A 208 7.20 -0.43 -10.53
CA ALA A 208 7.95 -0.81 -9.33
C ALA A 208 7.62 0.07 -8.12
N ASP A 209 7.30 1.35 -8.32
CA ASP A 209 6.99 2.29 -7.24
C ASP A 209 5.73 1.86 -6.48
N LYS A 210 4.71 1.40 -7.22
CA LYS A 210 3.43 0.93 -6.67
C LYS A 210 3.38 -0.58 -6.47
N MET A 211 4.40 -1.33 -6.89
CA MET A 211 4.44 -2.80 -6.85
C MET A 211 3.24 -3.45 -7.55
N VAL A 212 2.80 -2.89 -8.68
CA VAL A 212 1.66 -3.38 -9.46
C VAL A 212 2.05 -3.77 -10.88
N CYS A 213 1.27 -4.68 -11.47
CA CYS A 213 1.32 -5.00 -12.89
C CYS A 213 0.09 -4.40 -13.57
N GLU A 214 0.29 -3.42 -14.44
CA GLU A 214 -0.75 -2.78 -15.24
C GLU A 214 -0.64 -3.25 -16.69
N MET A 215 -1.79 -3.66 -17.25
CA MET A 215 -1.89 -4.16 -18.61
C MET A 215 -3.00 -3.41 -19.36
N GLU A 216 -2.65 -2.74 -20.44
CA GLU A 216 -3.60 -2.04 -21.31
C GLU A 216 -4.06 -2.96 -22.44
N SER A 217 -5.36 -3.06 -22.61
CA SER A 217 -6.01 -3.89 -23.63
C SER A 217 -5.49 -5.34 -23.70
N PRO A 218 -5.33 -6.06 -22.55
CA PRO A 218 -4.79 -7.41 -22.56
C PRO A 218 -5.74 -8.41 -23.20
N TYR A 219 -5.16 -9.51 -23.71
CA TYR A 219 -5.87 -10.76 -23.84
C TYR A 219 -5.92 -11.46 -22.48
N ILE A 220 -6.98 -12.21 -22.20
CA ILE A 220 -7.20 -12.93 -20.95
C ILE A 220 -7.46 -14.40 -21.26
N LEU A 221 -6.51 -15.25 -20.92
CA LEU A 221 -6.67 -16.71 -21.00
C LEU A 221 -7.24 -17.22 -19.68
N LEU A 222 -8.36 -17.91 -19.73
CA LEU A 222 -9.01 -18.56 -18.60
C LEU A 222 -8.85 -20.07 -18.73
N HIS A 223 -8.06 -20.69 -17.85
CA HIS A 223 -7.79 -22.12 -17.91
C HIS A 223 -8.17 -22.82 -16.62
N GLU A 224 -8.91 -23.92 -16.72
CA GLU A 224 -9.44 -24.62 -15.54
C GLU A 224 -8.36 -25.35 -14.73
N LYS A 225 -7.34 -25.90 -15.41
CA LYS A 225 -6.30 -26.75 -14.83
C LYS A 225 -5.00 -25.99 -14.54
N LYS A 226 -4.07 -26.67 -13.89
CA LYS A 226 -2.71 -26.18 -13.67
C LYS A 226 -1.90 -26.16 -14.96
N LEU A 227 -1.01 -25.17 -15.05
CA LEU A 227 -0.04 -25.01 -16.13
C LEU A 227 1.36 -25.29 -15.60
N SER A 228 1.92 -26.45 -15.89
CA SER A 228 3.29 -26.85 -15.50
C SER A 228 4.30 -26.75 -16.65
N GLY A 229 3.82 -26.81 -17.89
CA GLY A 229 4.62 -26.66 -19.11
C GLY A 229 3.93 -25.77 -20.12
N LEU A 230 4.68 -25.13 -21.02
CA LEU A 230 4.16 -24.20 -22.04
C LEU A 230 3.96 -24.82 -23.41
N GLN A 231 4.40 -26.08 -23.64
CA GLN A 231 4.32 -26.73 -24.95
C GLN A 231 2.93 -26.64 -25.59
N PRO A 232 1.81 -26.93 -24.88
CA PRO A 232 0.47 -26.81 -25.44
C PRO A 232 0.07 -25.38 -25.79
N MET A 233 0.72 -24.38 -25.21
CA MET A 233 0.41 -22.95 -25.41
C MET A 233 1.28 -22.27 -26.47
N LEU A 234 2.29 -22.92 -27.00
CA LEU A 234 3.25 -22.24 -27.89
C LEU A 234 2.58 -21.56 -29.10
N PRO A 235 1.62 -22.18 -29.81
CA PRO A 235 0.95 -21.51 -30.93
C PRO A 235 0.18 -20.26 -30.48
N LEU A 236 -0.47 -20.32 -29.32
CA LEU A 236 -1.20 -19.19 -28.75
C LEU A 236 -0.22 -18.05 -28.34
N LEU A 237 0.89 -18.38 -27.69
CA LEU A 237 1.90 -17.39 -27.29
C LEU A 237 2.53 -16.70 -28.50
N GLU A 238 2.81 -17.42 -29.57
CA GLU A 238 3.29 -16.86 -30.84
C GLU A 238 2.28 -15.88 -31.44
N ALA A 239 0.99 -16.23 -31.46
CA ALA A 239 -0.07 -15.37 -31.95
C ALA A 239 -0.22 -14.10 -31.09
N VAL A 240 -0.11 -14.23 -29.75
CA VAL A 240 -0.11 -13.08 -28.82
C VAL A 240 1.08 -12.16 -29.07
N VAL A 241 2.28 -12.71 -29.24
CA VAL A 241 3.49 -11.91 -29.54
C VAL A 241 3.32 -11.14 -30.86
N GLN A 242 2.79 -11.82 -31.90
CA GLN A 242 2.52 -11.17 -33.19
C GLN A 242 1.50 -10.04 -33.09
N SER A 243 0.51 -10.15 -32.20
CA SER A 243 -0.48 -9.11 -31.96
C SER A 243 0.06 -7.87 -31.23
N GLY A 244 1.18 -8.00 -30.52
CA GLY A 244 1.79 -6.96 -29.67
C GLY A 244 1.02 -6.62 -28.39
N ARG A 245 -0.11 -7.28 -28.15
CA ARG A 245 -0.96 -7.06 -26.94
C ARG A 245 -0.44 -7.89 -25.76
N PRO A 246 -0.64 -7.41 -24.52
CA PRO A 246 -0.33 -8.17 -23.31
C PRO A 246 -1.23 -9.40 -23.16
N LEU A 247 -0.77 -10.42 -22.43
CA LEU A 247 -1.53 -11.60 -22.06
C LEU A 247 -1.61 -11.75 -20.55
N LEU A 248 -2.81 -11.79 -19.99
CA LEU A 248 -3.07 -12.27 -18.64
C LEU A 248 -3.47 -13.74 -18.69
N ILE A 249 -2.80 -14.57 -17.91
CA ILE A 249 -3.13 -15.98 -17.73
C ILE A 249 -3.80 -16.15 -16.35
N VAL A 250 -5.04 -16.62 -16.34
CA VAL A 250 -5.78 -17.00 -15.14
C VAL A 250 -5.98 -18.50 -15.17
N ALA A 251 -5.27 -19.23 -14.32
CA ALA A 251 -5.31 -20.69 -14.28
C ALA A 251 -5.43 -21.20 -12.84
N GLU A 252 -5.77 -22.48 -12.64
CA GLU A 252 -5.75 -23.07 -11.29
C GLU A 252 -4.42 -22.79 -10.58
N ASP A 253 -3.31 -22.99 -11.27
CA ASP A 253 -1.97 -22.60 -10.88
C ASP A 253 -1.08 -22.48 -12.12
N VAL A 254 0.01 -21.70 -12.02
CA VAL A 254 1.08 -21.67 -13.02
C VAL A 254 2.39 -21.89 -12.28
N GLU A 255 3.00 -23.04 -12.47
CA GLU A 255 4.12 -23.50 -11.66
C GLU A 255 5.27 -24.08 -12.50
N GLY A 256 6.42 -24.32 -11.85
CA GLY A 256 7.55 -25.03 -12.44
C GLY A 256 8.11 -24.34 -13.70
N GLU A 257 8.31 -25.14 -14.76
CA GLU A 257 8.89 -24.68 -16.02
C GLU A 257 8.01 -23.61 -16.72
N ALA A 258 6.69 -23.70 -16.61
CA ALA A 258 5.78 -22.75 -17.21
C ALA A 258 6.00 -21.34 -16.64
N LEU A 259 5.98 -21.20 -15.31
CA LEU A 259 6.19 -19.92 -14.65
C LEU A 259 7.58 -19.34 -14.94
N ALA A 260 8.62 -20.16 -14.82
CA ALA A 260 10.01 -19.74 -15.10
C ALA A 260 10.18 -19.23 -16.53
N THR A 261 9.60 -19.93 -17.51
CA THR A 261 9.70 -19.55 -18.91
C THR A 261 8.93 -18.25 -19.22
N LEU A 262 7.75 -18.06 -18.64
CA LEU A 262 6.98 -16.82 -18.78
C LEU A 262 7.77 -15.62 -18.22
N VAL A 263 8.35 -15.77 -17.02
CA VAL A 263 9.19 -14.73 -16.38
C VAL A 263 10.40 -14.39 -17.26
N VAL A 264 11.13 -15.40 -17.75
CA VAL A 264 12.32 -15.17 -18.60
C VAL A 264 11.93 -14.45 -19.90
N ASN A 265 10.85 -14.85 -20.57
CA ASN A 265 10.40 -14.19 -21.80
C ASN A 265 9.93 -12.74 -21.55
N LYS A 266 9.28 -12.47 -20.43
CA LYS A 266 8.95 -11.09 -20.02
C LYS A 266 10.20 -10.25 -19.81
N LEU A 267 11.17 -10.75 -19.02
CA LEU A 267 12.42 -10.03 -18.72
C LEU A 267 13.24 -9.73 -19.99
N ARG A 268 13.20 -10.62 -20.98
CA ARG A 268 13.82 -10.41 -22.30
C ARG A 268 13.04 -9.46 -23.21
N GLY A 269 11.87 -8.98 -22.77
CA GLY A 269 11.02 -8.09 -23.57
C GLY A 269 10.31 -8.76 -24.74
N GLY A 270 10.38 -10.10 -24.86
CA GLY A 270 9.75 -10.84 -25.96
C GLY A 270 8.23 -11.05 -25.78
N LEU A 271 7.74 -11.04 -24.55
CA LEU A 271 6.33 -11.27 -24.24
C LEU A 271 5.87 -10.38 -23.09
N LYS A 272 4.80 -9.61 -23.29
CA LYS A 272 4.13 -8.85 -22.23
C LYS A 272 3.11 -9.78 -21.56
N VAL A 273 3.46 -10.38 -20.42
CA VAL A 273 2.64 -11.39 -19.77
C VAL A 273 2.61 -11.23 -18.26
N ALA A 274 1.48 -11.60 -17.65
CA ALA A 274 1.37 -11.90 -16.23
C ALA A 274 0.50 -13.15 -16.03
N ALA A 275 0.69 -13.79 -14.88
CA ALA A 275 -0.07 -14.96 -14.49
C ALA A 275 -0.59 -14.83 -13.06
N VAL A 276 -1.83 -15.25 -12.84
CA VAL A 276 -2.52 -15.27 -11.55
C VAL A 276 -3.22 -16.62 -11.34
N LYS A 277 -3.43 -16.97 -10.08
CA LYS A 277 -4.29 -18.10 -9.74
C LYS A 277 -5.75 -17.74 -9.94
N ALA A 278 -6.54 -18.67 -10.46
CA ALA A 278 -7.98 -18.53 -10.50
C ALA A 278 -8.57 -18.43 -9.08
N PRO A 279 -9.55 -17.55 -8.86
CA PRO A 279 -10.19 -17.40 -7.56
C PRO A 279 -11.06 -18.60 -7.21
N GLY A 280 -11.19 -18.91 -5.91
CA GLY A 280 -11.99 -20.01 -5.40
C GLY A 280 -11.32 -21.40 -5.52
N PHE A 281 -12.08 -22.44 -5.14
CA PHE A 281 -11.65 -23.84 -5.15
C PHE A 281 -12.77 -24.73 -5.68
N GLY A 282 -12.40 -25.85 -6.34
CA GLY A 282 -13.36 -26.82 -6.85
C GLY A 282 -14.39 -26.19 -7.79
N ASP A 283 -15.67 -26.53 -7.61
CA ASP A 283 -16.77 -26.04 -8.45
C ASP A 283 -16.95 -24.51 -8.39
N ARG A 284 -16.61 -23.89 -7.26
CA ARG A 284 -16.63 -22.43 -7.14
C ARG A 284 -15.59 -21.78 -8.05
N ARG A 285 -14.40 -22.37 -8.19
CA ARG A 285 -13.39 -21.87 -9.11
C ARG A 285 -13.89 -21.92 -10.55
N LYS A 286 -14.53 -23.03 -10.96
CA LYS A 286 -15.14 -23.15 -12.29
C LYS A 286 -16.17 -22.05 -12.51
N ALA A 287 -17.07 -21.86 -11.55
CA ALA A 287 -18.11 -20.84 -11.63
C ALA A 287 -17.55 -19.41 -11.68
N MET A 288 -16.47 -19.11 -10.95
CA MET A 288 -15.81 -17.79 -10.99
C MET A 288 -15.04 -17.58 -12.32
N LEU A 289 -14.41 -18.61 -12.87
CA LEU A 289 -13.81 -18.54 -14.21
C LEU A 289 -14.86 -18.23 -15.27
N GLU A 290 -16.06 -18.84 -15.19
CA GLU A 290 -17.17 -18.53 -16.08
C GLU A 290 -17.67 -17.08 -15.91
N ASP A 291 -17.73 -16.56 -14.67
CA ASP A 291 -18.11 -15.17 -14.42
C ASP A 291 -17.11 -14.21 -15.08
N ILE A 292 -15.80 -14.51 -14.98
CA ILE A 292 -14.75 -13.73 -15.65
C ILE A 292 -14.86 -13.88 -17.17
N ALA A 293 -15.18 -15.07 -17.69
CA ALA A 293 -15.35 -15.30 -19.12
C ALA A 293 -16.49 -14.44 -19.68
N VAL A 294 -17.65 -14.44 -19.02
CA VAL A 294 -18.80 -13.61 -19.42
C VAL A 294 -18.46 -12.12 -19.36
N LEU A 295 -17.75 -11.69 -18.30
CA LEU A 295 -17.34 -10.30 -18.15
C LEU A 295 -16.37 -9.83 -19.24
N THR A 296 -15.44 -10.69 -19.64
CA THR A 296 -14.38 -10.37 -20.60
C THR A 296 -14.68 -10.75 -22.03
N GLY A 297 -15.81 -11.42 -22.27
CA GLY A 297 -16.23 -11.89 -23.58
C GLY A 297 -15.40 -13.05 -24.11
N GLY A 298 -14.71 -13.79 -23.21
CA GLY A 298 -13.91 -14.97 -23.56
C GLY A 298 -14.61 -16.29 -23.23
N GLN A 299 -13.84 -17.35 -23.27
CA GLN A 299 -14.28 -18.71 -22.93
C GLN A 299 -13.34 -19.36 -21.91
N VAL A 300 -13.88 -20.19 -21.03
CA VAL A 300 -13.06 -21.02 -20.16
C VAL A 300 -12.51 -22.20 -20.96
N ILE A 301 -11.18 -22.31 -21.01
CA ILE A 301 -10.50 -23.44 -21.66
C ILE A 301 -10.50 -24.61 -20.69
N SER A 302 -11.37 -25.57 -20.95
CA SER A 302 -11.60 -26.76 -20.13
C SER A 302 -11.75 -28.00 -21.00
N GLU A 303 -11.05 -29.07 -20.62
CA GLU A 303 -11.19 -30.35 -21.27
C GLU A 303 -12.57 -30.97 -21.04
N ASP A 304 -13.22 -30.67 -19.91
CA ASP A 304 -14.58 -31.09 -19.60
C ASP A 304 -15.59 -30.51 -20.62
N LEU A 305 -15.27 -29.33 -21.16
CA LEU A 305 -16.04 -28.69 -22.24
C LEU A 305 -15.57 -29.11 -23.66
N GLY A 306 -14.60 -30.02 -23.75
CA GLY A 306 -14.03 -30.50 -25.01
C GLY A 306 -12.99 -29.53 -25.63
N ILE A 307 -12.59 -28.47 -24.93
CA ILE A 307 -11.64 -27.47 -25.43
C ILE A 307 -10.26 -27.79 -24.87
N LYS A 308 -9.34 -28.21 -25.75
CA LYS A 308 -7.94 -28.42 -25.37
C LYS A 308 -7.12 -27.13 -25.51
N LEU A 309 -6.15 -26.97 -24.63
CA LEU A 309 -5.26 -25.80 -24.62
C LEU A 309 -4.50 -25.62 -25.95
N GLU A 310 -4.12 -26.71 -26.60
CA GLU A 310 -3.43 -26.75 -27.90
C GLU A 310 -4.24 -26.15 -29.05
N ASN A 311 -5.58 -26.18 -28.94
CA ASN A 311 -6.51 -25.68 -29.94
C ASN A 311 -7.03 -24.26 -29.60
N THR A 312 -6.47 -23.61 -28.60
CA THR A 312 -6.91 -22.27 -28.17
C THR A 312 -6.45 -21.22 -29.17
N THR A 313 -7.36 -20.39 -29.62
CA THR A 313 -7.13 -19.30 -30.58
C THR A 313 -7.40 -17.93 -29.90
N LEU A 314 -6.97 -16.83 -30.52
CA LEU A 314 -7.11 -15.49 -29.94
C LEU A 314 -8.57 -15.06 -29.72
N ASP A 315 -9.49 -15.54 -30.55
CA ASP A 315 -10.93 -15.28 -30.47
C ASP A 315 -11.64 -15.98 -29.31
N MET A 316 -11.00 -17.00 -28.71
CA MET A 316 -11.48 -17.66 -27.50
C MET A 316 -11.04 -16.91 -26.22
N LEU A 317 -10.06 -16.02 -26.34
CA LEU A 317 -9.57 -15.25 -25.21
C LEU A 317 -10.52 -14.12 -24.85
N GLY A 318 -10.66 -13.88 -23.55
CA GLY A 318 -11.28 -12.66 -23.06
C GLY A 318 -10.41 -11.43 -23.32
N SER A 319 -10.99 -10.27 -23.19
CA SER A 319 -10.25 -9.00 -23.18
C SER A 319 -10.91 -7.97 -22.27
N ALA A 320 -10.14 -6.96 -21.88
CA ALA A 320 -10.62 -5.81 -21.11
C ALA A 320 -9.86 -4.56 -21.57
N LYS A 321 -10.35 -3.38 -21.23
CA LYS A 321 -9.63 -2.14 -21.52
C LYS A 321 -8.36 -2.07 -20.69
N ARG A 322 -8.43 -2.46 -19.40
CA ARG A 322 -7.30 -2.47 -18.48
C ARG A 322 -7.42 -3.60 -17.47
N VAL A 323 -6.28 -4.14 -17.05
CA VAL A 323 -6.19 -5.05 -15.90
C VAL A 323 -5.08 -4.56 -14.98
N VAL A 324 -5.36 -4.52 -13.67
CA VAL A 324 -4.41 -4.14 -12.63
C VAL A 324 -4.24 -5.33 -11.67
N LEU A 325 -3.00 -5.76 -11.49
CA LEU A 325 -2.65 -6.84 -10.56
C LEU A 325 -1.78 -6.27 -9.45
N THR A 326 -2.19 -6.49 -8.22
CA THR A 326 -1.38 -6.26 -7.03
C THR A 326 -0.78 -7.59 -6.56
N LYS A 327 -0.16 -7.60 -5.41
CA LYS A 327 0.31 -8.84 -4.76
C LYS A 327 -0.84 -9.76 -4.33
N GLU A 328 -1.99 -9.20 -3.97
CA GLU A 328 -3.11 -9.92 -3.36
C GLU A 328 -4.36 -9.99 -4.27
N GLU A 329 -4.51 -9.06 -5.20
CA GLU A 329 -5.76 -8.86 -5.95
C GLU A 329 -5.53 -8.63 -7.43
N THR A 330 -6.53 -8.97 -8.23
CA THR A 330 -6.61 -8.66 -9.66
C THR A 330 -7.91 -7.94 -9.96
N THR A 331 -7.82 -6.77 -10.57
CA THR A 331 -8.96 -5.94 -10.99
C THR A 331 -9.04 -5.90 -12.51
N VAL A 332 -10.18 -6.31 -13.05
CA VAL A 332 -10.53 -6.21 -14.48
C VAL A 332 -11.41 -4.99 -14.65
N VAL A 333 -11.00 -4.04 -15.49
CA VAL A 333 -11.71 -2.79 -15.75
C VAL A 333 -12.18 -2.75 -17.19
N ASP A 334 -13.46 -2.46 -17.41
CA ASP A 334 -14.10 -2.35 -18.71
C ASP A 334 -13.87 -3.62 -19.55
N GLY A 335 -14.44 -4.73 -19.07
CA GLY A 335 -14.42 -6.03 -19.75
C GLY A 335 -15.21 -5.98 -21.06
N ALA A 336 -14.71 -6.69 -22.08
CA ALA A 336 -15.31 -6.70 -23.42
C ALA A 336 -16.60 -7.54 -23.54
N GLY A 337 -17.10 -8.12 -22.44
CA GLY A 337 -18.33 -8.89 -22.40
C GLY A 337 -19.56 -8.05 -22.72
N LYS A 338 -20.58 -8.68 -23.32
CA LYS A 338 -21.80 -7.97 -23.64
C LYS A 338 -22.67 -7.76 -22.41
N LYS A 339 -23.12 -6.54 -22.17
CA LYS A 339 -23.98 -6.18 -21.03
C LYS A 339 -25.17 -7.11 -20.82
N LYS A 340 -25.80 -7.57 -21.93
CA LYS A 340 -26.93 -8.52 -21.88
C LYS A 340 -26.51 -9.88 -21.32
N GLU A 341 -25.32 -10.38 -21.66
CA GLU A 341 -24.80 -11.65 -21.19
C GLU A 341 -24.40 -11.56 -19.70
N ILE A 342 -23.77 -10.44 -19.30
CA ILE A 342 -23.45 -10.14 -17.90
C ILE A 342 -24.73 -10.04 -17.05
N ALA A 343 -25.75 -9.32 -17.52
CA ALA A 343 -27.05 -9.23 -16.84
C ALA A 343 -27.74 -10.58 -16.72
N GLY A 344 -27.67 -11.41 -17.76
CA GLY A 344 -28.18 -12.80 -17.74
C GLY A 344 -27.47 -13.67 -16.72
N ARG A 345 -26.12 -13.53 -16.61
CA ARG A 345 -25.33 -14.26 -15.61
C ARG A 345 -25.66 -13.79 -14.18
N CYS A 346 -25.82 -12.49 -13.95
CA CYS A 346 -26.28 -11.95 -12.67
C CYS A 346 -27.66 -12.49 -12.27
N ALA A 347 -28.61 -12.58 -13.22
CA ALA A 347 -29.93 -13.16 -12.96
C ALA A 347 -29.86 -14.65 -12.59
N GLN A 348 -28.98 -15.41 -13.27
CA GLN A 348 -28.74 -16.83 -12.96
C GLN A 348 -28.17 -17.01 -11.54
N ILE A 349 -27.16 -16.23 -11.15
CA ILE A 349 -26.57 -16.29 -9.80
C ILE A 349 -27.60 -15.91 -8.74
N ARG A 350 -28.46 -14.92 -9.01
CA ARG A 350 -29.53 -14.51 -8.10
C ARG A 350 -30.55 -15.63 -7.86
N ALA A 351 -30.99 -16.29 -8.93
CA ALA A 351 -31.88 -17.45 -8.83
C ALA A 351 -31.25 -18.58 -8.00
N GLN A 352 -29.97 -18.89 -8.23
CA GLN A 352 -29.24 -19.89 -7.42
C GLN A 352 -29.17 -19.50 -5.94
N ALA A 353 -28.98 -18.21 -5.62
CA ALA A 353 -28.96 -17.72 -4.25
C ALA A 353 -30.33 -17.81 -3.54
N GLU A 354 -31.44 -17.72 -4.30
CA GLU A 354 -32.79 -17.89 -3.80
C GLU A 354 -33.17 -19.37 -3.61
N GLU A 355 -32.68 -20.26 -4.47
CA GLU A 355 -32.98 -21.69 -4.42
C GLU A 355 -32.17 -22.46 -3.39
N THR A 356 -30.97 -22.00 -3.03
CA THR A 356 -30.11 -22.71 -2.08
C THR A 356 -30.67 -22.72 -0.67
N THR A 357 -30.59 -23.89 -0.02
CA THR A 357 -30.97 -24.08 1.39
C THR A 357 -29.80 -23.84 2.37
N SER A 358 -28.58 -23.73 1.87
CA SER A 358 -27.36 -23.49 2.64
C SER A 358 -27.14 -21.99 2.81
N ASP A 359 -27.12 -21.49 4.05
CA ASP A 359 -26.84 -20.09 4.33
C ASP A 359 -25.44 -19.69 3.89
N TYR A 360 -24.46 -20.58 4.04
CA TYR A 360 -23.09 -20.38 3.56
C TYR A 360 -23.01 -20.25 2.02
N ASP A 361 -23.70 -21.12 1.30
CA ASP A 361 -23.69 -21.04 -0.16
C ASP A 361 -24.45 -19.81 -0.67
N ARG A 362 -25.53 -19.45 0.02
CA ARG A 362 -26.27 -18.20 -0.25
C ARG A 362 -25.36 -16.98 -0.09
N GLU A 363 -24.60 -16.89 1.00
CA GLU A 363 -23.65 -15.82 1.23
C GLU A 363 -22.61 -15.75 0.10
N LYS A 364 -22.02 -16.87 -0.29
CA LYS A 364 -21.02 -16.93 -1.37
C LYS A 364 -21.58 -16.60 -2.76
N LEU A 365 -22.81 -16.96 -3.04
CA LEU A 365 -23.51 -16.55 -4.26
C LEU A 365 -23.82 -15.04 -4.25
N GLN A 366 -24.18 -14.47 -3.09
CA GLN A 366 -24.38 -13.03 -2.95
C GLN A 366 -23.09 -12.25 -3.15
N GLU A 367 -21.95 -12.71 -2.59
CA GLU A 367 -20.63 -12.11 -2.86
C GLU A 367 -20.29 -12.13 -4.35
N ARG A 368 -20.48 -13.26 -5.05
CA ARG A 368 -20.24 -13.35 -6.49
C ARG A 368 -21.13 -12.39 -7.28
N LEU A 369 -22.42 -12.34 -6.93
CA LEU A 369 -23.38 -11.42 -7.54
C LEU A 369 -22.94 -9.98 -7.36
N ALA A 370 -22.56 -9.58 -6.14
CA ALA A 370 -22.11 -8.23 -5.84
C ALA A 370 -20.86 -7.84 -6.65
N LYS A 371 -19.86 -8.76 -6.74
CA LYS A 371 -18.64 -8.54 -7.54
C LYS A 371 -18.92 -8.38 -9.04
N LEU A 372 -19.87 -9.14 -9.59
CA LEU A 372 -20.18 -9.07 -11.03
C LEU A 372 -21.15 -7.93 -11.39
N ALA A 373 -22.16 -7.69 -10.53
CA ALA A 373 -23.20 -6.69 -10.78
C ALA A 373 -22.79 -5.26 -10.42
N GLY A 374 -21.85 -5.09 -9.47
CA GLY A 374 -21.40 -3.78 -9.00
C GLY A 374 -20.57 -3.02 -10.03
N GLY A 375 -19.90 -3.71 -10.92
CA GLY A 375 -18.97 -3.10 -11.86
C GLY A 375 -17.75 -2.48 -11.17
N VAL A 376 -17.06 -1.60 -11.88
CA VAL A 376 -15.91 -0.83 -11.38
C VAL A 376 -16.16 0.65 -11.59
N ALA A 377 -16.11 1.43 -10.51
CA ALA A 377 -16.10 2.89 -10.60
C ALA A 377 -14.67 3.36 -10.96
N VAL A 378 -14.53 4.14 -12.00
CA VAL A 378 -13.26 4.69 -12.48
C VAL A 378 -13.27 6.19 -12.23
N LEU A 379 -12.45 6.62 -11.26
CA LEU A 379 -12.17 8.03 -11.01
C LEU A 379 -11.01 8.48 -11.91
N ARG A 380 -11.30 9.28 -12.93
CA ARG A 380 -10.30 9.87 -13.82
C ARG A 380 -9.90 11.23 -13.31
N VAL A 381 -8.67 11.34 -12.82
CA VAL A 381 -8.17 12.57 -12.18
C VAL A 381 -7.57 13.49 -13.24
N GLY A 382 -8.15 14.68 -13.38
CA GLY A 382 -7.67 15.74 -14.26
C GLY A 382 -6.73 16.73 -13.58
N GLY A 383 -6.01 17.51 -14.39
CA GLY A 383 -5.13 18.59 -13.93
C GLY A 383 -4.46 19.32 -15.09
N ALA A 384 -3.86 20.49 -14.80
CA ALA A 384 -3.22 21.32 -15.80
C ALA A 384 -1.83 20.82 -16.23
N THR A 385 -1.15 20.08 -15.37
CA THR A 385 0.18 19.52 -15.61
C THR A 385 0.27 18.07 -15.17
N GLU A 386 1.17 17.30 -15.79
CA GLU A 386 1.39 15.89 -15.42
C GLU A 386 1.80 15.73 -13.94
N VAL A 387 2.57 16.68 -13.40
CA VAL A 387 2.98 16.67 -11.98
C VAL A 387 1.78 16.87 -11.06
N GLU A 388 0.88 17.80 -11.41
CA GLU A 388 -0.36 18.03 -10.66
C GLU A 388 -1.30 16.83 -10.71
N VAL A 389 -1.49 16.23 -11.88
CA VAL A 389 -2.34 15.04 -12.05
C VAL A 389 -1.83 13.88 -11.20
N LYS A 390 -0.52 13.64 -11.18
CA LYS A 390 0.09 12.57 -10.37
C LYS A 390 -0.10 12.81 -8.86
N GLU A 391 0.16 14.05 -8.39
CA GLU A 391 -0.02 14.40 -6.98
C GLU A 391 -1.50 14.26 -6.57
N ARG A 392 -2.41 14.74 -7.41
CA ARG A 392 -3.85 14.66 -7.15
C ARG A 392 -4.36 13.22 -7.19
N LYS A 393 -3.84 12.40 -8.10
CA LYS A 393 -4.14 10.96 -8.17
C LYS A 393 -3.72 10.23 -6.89
N ASP A 394 -2.48 10.44 -6.41
CA ASP A 394 -1.99 9.83 -5.18
C ASP A 394 -2.92 10.19 -4.00
N ARG A 395 -3.35 11.45 -3.91
CA ARG A 395 -4.27 11.94 -2.88
C ARG A 395 -5.68 11.35 -2.97
N VAL A 396 -6.20 11.15 -4.18
CA VAL A 396 -7.49 10.46 -4.42
C VAL A 396 -7.39 8.98 -4.04
N GLU A 397 -6.26 8.32 -4.34
CA GLU A 397 -6.02 6.92 -3.94
C GLU A 397 -5.99 6.78 -2.40
N ASP A 398 -5.30 7.68 -1.69
CA ASP A 398 -5.28 7.71 -0.22
C ASP A 398 -6.68 7.90 0.36
N ALA A 399 -7.43 8.87 -0.17
CA ALA A 399 -8.79 9.15 0.28
C ALA A 399 -9.75 7.98 0.01
N MET A 400 -9.61 7.27 -1.10
CA MET A 400 -10.37 6.06 -1.41
C MET A 400 -10.04 4.94 -0.42
N ASN A 401 -8.76 4.69 -0.15
CA ASN A 401 -8.32 3.66 0.79
C ASN A 401 -8.76 3.96 2.22
N ALA A 402 -8.63 5.21 2.67
CA ALA A 402 -9.12 5.67 3.97
C ALA A 402 -10.65 5.45 4.09
N THR A 403 -11.39 5.76 3.04
CA THR A 403 -12.84 5.58 3.01
C THR A 403 -13.23 4.10 3.11
N ARG A 404 -12.53 3.23 2.37
CA ARG A 404 -12.71 1.76 2.46
C ARG A 404 -12.41 1.25 3.87
N ALA A 405 -11.28 1.66 4.45
CA ALA A 405 -10.90 1.31 5.82
C ALA A 405 -11.95 1.76 6.86
N ALA A 406 -12.57 2.92 6.63
CA ALA A 406 -13.63 3.46 7.50
C ALA A 406 -14.95 2.68 7.38
N VAL A 407 -15.29 2.19 6.19
CA VAL A 407 -16.46 1.30 6.00
C VAL A 407 -16.25 -0.05 6.68
N GLU A 408 -15.02 -0.58 6.64
CA GLU A 408 -14.67 -1.88 7.24
C GLU A 408 -14.72 -1.85 8.77
N GLU A 409 -14.04 -0.91 9.42
CA GLU A 409 -13.85 -0.90 10.88
C GLU A 409 -14.47 0.32 11.59
N GLY A 410 -15.14 1.20 10.86
CA GLY A 410 -15.72 2.42 11.43
C GLY A 410 -14.71 3.55 11.58
N ILE A 411 -15.16 4.58 12.29
CA ILE A 411 -14.45 5.86 12.45
C ILE A 411 -14.27 6.23 13.92
N VAL A 412 -13.20 6.97 14.17
CA VAL A 412 -12.91 7.63 15.45
C VAL A 412 -12.71 9.15 15.21
N ILE A 413 -12.58 9.93 16.28
CA ILE A 413 -12.23 11.34 16.13
C ILE A 413 -10.82 11.48 15.52
N GLY A 414 -10.67 12.40 14.57
CA GLY A 414 -9.44 12.62 13.83
C GLY A 414 -8.42 13.50 14.52
N GLY A 415 -7.41 13.89 13.74
CA GLY A 415 -6.38 14.83 14.15
C GLY A 415 -5.51 14.37 15.31
N GLY A 416 -5.35 13.06 15.52
CA GLY A 416 -4.60 12.48 16.63
C GLY A 416 -5.37 12.45 17.96
N GLY A 417 -6.59 12.98 18.01
CA GLY A 417 -7.42 13.03 19.23
C GLY A 417 -7.81 11.67 19.77
N ALA A 418 -8.07 10.69 18.87
CA ALA A 418 -8.42 9.32 19.27
C ALA A 418 -7.29 8.63 20.03
N LEU A 419 -6.04 8.76 19.58
CA LEU A 419 -4.85 8.21 20.25
C LEU A 419 -4.65 8.85 21.63
N LEU A 420 -4.77 10.18 21.73
CA LEU A 420 -4.66 10.91 22.99
C LEU A 420 -5.72 10.46 24.01
N ASN A 421 -6.96 10.28 23.56
CA ASN A 421 -8.04 9.81 24.44
C ASN A 421 -7.89 8.33 24.81
N ALA A 422 -7.40 7.48 23.92
CA ALA A 422 -7.16 6.07 24.21
C ALA A 422 -6.01 5.87 25.21
N ALA A 423 -5.06 6.80 25.28
CA ALA A 423 -3.95 6.76 26.26
C ALA A 423 -4.45 6.69 27.72
N LYS A 424 -5.67 7.14 28.00
CA LYS A 424 -6.26 7.08 29.35
C LYS A 424 -6.42 5.65 29.88
N VAL A 425 -6.50 4.64 29.02
CA VAL A 425 -6.61 3.23 29.43
C VAL A 425 -5.30 2.72 30.06
N LEU A 426 -4.17 3.31 29.70
CA LEU A 426 -2.84 2.86 30.13
C LEU A 426 -2.64 2.96 31.65
N SER A 427 -3.29 3.90 32.32
CA SER A 427 -3.23 4.03 33.79
C SER A 427 -3.88 2.86 34.56
N LYS A 428 -4.60 1.98 33.86
CA LYS A 428 -5.27 0.81 34.45
C LYS A 428 -4.50 -0.49 34.26
N LEU A 429 -3.37 -0.45 33.53
CA LEU A 429 -2.55 -1.62 33.27
C LEU A 429 -1.71 -1.97 34.50
N ASP A 430 -1.54 -3.29 34.73
CA ASP A 430 -0.73 -3.84 35.80
C ASP A 430 0.55 -4.46 35.21
N PRO A 431 1.68 -3.72 35.14
CA PRO A 431 2.93 -4.22 34.64
C PRO A 431 3.62 -5.17 35.63
N ALA A 432 4.29 -6.21 35.15
CA ALA A 432 4.97 -7.19 35.99
C ALA A 432 6.21 -6.63 36.72
N ASN A 433 6.82 -5.55 36.21
CA ASN A 433 7.99 -4.89 36.79
C ASN A 433 8.07 -3.43 36.36
N ASP A 434 9.07 -2.71 36.92
CA ASP A 434 9.29 -1.28 36.66
C ASP A 434 9.69 -1.00 35.20
N ASP A 435 10.47 -1.86 34.57
CA ASP A 435 10.87 -1.69 33.18
C ASP A 435 9.67 -1.82 32.22
N GLN A 436 8.75 -2.75 32.49
CA GLN A 436 7.48 -2.83 31.74
C GLN A 436 6.59 -1.59 31.97
N ARG A 437 6.58 -1.04 33.19
CA ARG A 437 5.87 0.21 33.49
C ARG A 437 6.41 1.35 32.62
N VAL A 438 7.74 1.48 32.52
CA VAL A 438 8.35 2.49 31.66
C VAL A 438 8.03 2.22 30.17
N GLY A 439 7.95 0.96 29.73
CA GLY A 439 7.47 0.60 28.39
C GLY A 439 6.06 1.14 28.12
N ILE A 440 5.15 1.05 29.10
CA ILE A 440 3.80 1.62 29.00
C ILE A 440 3.86 3.16 28.94
N GLU A 441 4.71 3.79 29.74
CA GLU A 441 4.89 5.26 29.73
C GLU A 441 5.48 5.77 28.40
N ILE A 442 6.37 5.01 27.75
CA ILE A 442 6.87 5.30 26.41
C ILE A 442 5.70 5.46 25.43
N ILE A 443 4.78 4.50 25.42
CA ILE A 443 3.59 4.56 24.57
C ILE A 443 2.70 5.74 24.96
N ALA A 444 2.45 5.98 26.24
CA ALA A 444 1.65 7.13 26.69
C ALA A 444 2.17 8.47 26.18
N ARG A 445 3.49 8.63 26.10
CA ARG A 445 4.14 9.82 25.53
C ARG A 445 4.08 9.83 24.00
N ALA A 446 4.33 8.70 23.36
CA ALA A 446 4.33 8.59 21.91
C ALA A 446 2.95 8.85 21.29
N LEU A 447 1.86 8.46 21.95
CA LEU A 447 0.48 8.71 21.50
C LEU A 447 0.13 10.20 21.38
N GLN A 448 0.93 11.09 21.99
CA GLN A 448 0.77 12.55 21.85
C GLN A 448 1.48 13.09 20.60
N ALA A 449 2.42 12.34 20.01
CA ALA A 449 3.26 12.85 18.93
C ALA A 449 2.48 13.25 17.67
N PRO A 450 1.47 12.49 17.18
CA PRO A 450 0.74 12.88 15.99
C PRO A 450 0.01 14.22 16.15
N ILE A 451 -0.73 14.41 17.23
CA ILE A 451 -1.47 15.67 17.45
C ILE A 451 -0.53 16.86 17.70
N ARG A 452 0.62 16.64 18.36
CA ARG A 452 1.64 17.67 18.51
C ARG A 452 2.19 18.09 17.15
N GLN A 453 2.54 17.14 16.32
CA GLN A 453 3.08 17.41 14.98
C GLN A 453 2.07 18.15 14.08
N ILE A 454 0.79 17.75 14.13
CA ILE A 454 -0.29 18.46 13.41
C ILE A 454 -0.40 19.90 13.88
N ALA A 455 -0.34 20.14 15.19
CA ALA A 455 -0.41 21.49 15.76
C ALA A 455 0.82 22.33 15.36
N GLU A 456 2.03 21.76 15.45
CA GLU A 456 3.28 22.41 15.07
C GLU A 456 3.31 22.79 13.59
N ASN A 457 2.88 21.87 12.70
CA ASN A 457 2.76 22.16 11.26
C ASN A 457 1.74 23.27 10.98
N ALA A 458 0.77 23.46 11.87
CA ALA A 458 -0.22 24.54 11.79
C ALA A 458 0.24 25.85 12.47
N GLY A 459 1.46 25.90 13.05
CA GLY A 459 2.01 27.07 13.72
C GLY A 459 1.54 27.25 15.18
N HIS A 460 1.08 26.17 15.82
CA HIS A 460 0.63 26.16 17.20
C HIS A 460 1.56 25.31 18.10
N GLU A 461 1.67 25.68 19.37
CA GLU A 461 2.44 24.91 20.35
C GLU A 461 1.72 23.60 20.70
N GLY A 462 2.31 22.46 20.32
CA GLY A 462 1.70 21.15 20.48
C GLY A 462 1.39 20.76 21.93
N SER A 463 2.23 21.18 22.87
CA SER A 463 2.04 20.94 24.32
C SER A 463 0.78 21.61 24.85
N ILE A 464 0.52 22.85 24.43
CA ILE A 464 -0.67 23.61 24.81
C ILE A 464 -1.94 22.94 24.25
N VAL A 465 -1.87 22.48 22.99
CA VAL A 465 -2.99 21.80 22.35
C VAL A 465 -3.35 20.51 23.09
N VAL A 466 -2.35 19.69 23.41
CA VAL A 466 -2.54 18.44 24.18
C VAL A 466 -3.13 18.75 25.57
N GLY A 467 -2.61 19.75 26.29
CA GLY A 467 -3.13 20.13 27.59
C GLY A 467 -4.61 20.49 27.54
N LYS A 468 -5.01 21.38 26.63
CA LYS A 468 -6.41 21.81 26.48
C LYS A 468 -7.37 20.67 26.12
N ILE A 469 -6.93 19.72 25.30
CA ILE A 469 -7.78 18.56 24.95
C ILE A 469 -7.91 17.61 26.15
N ASN A 470 -6.84 17.40 26.92
CA ASN A 470 -6.91 16.56 28.11
C ASN A 470 -7.82 17.15 29.20
N ASP A 471 -7.91 18.48 29.29
CA ASP A 471 -8.79 19.19 30.22
C ASP A 471 -10.26 19.23 29.75
N ALA A 472 -10.53 18.89 28.47
CA ALA A 472 -11.88 18.88 27.94
C ALA A 472 -12.74 17.78 28.56
N LYS A 473 -13.96 18.13 28.99
CA LYS A 473 -14.93 17.17 29.58
C LYS A 473 -15.52 16.22 28.54
N ASP A 474 -15.75 16.73 27.32
CA ASP A 474 -16.28 15.93 26.21
C ASP A 474 -15.11 15.27 25.44
N PRO A 475 -15.01 13.93 25.41
CA PRO A 475 -13.95 13.23 24.70
C PRO A 475 -14.00 13.42 23.17
N ALA A 476 -15.09 13.96 22.63
CA ALA A 476 -15.22 14.28 21.21
C ALA A 476 -14.59 15.64 20.84
N ILE A 477 -14.13 16.43 21.82
CA ILE A 477 -13.41 17.70 21.55
C ILE A 477 -11.98 17.38 21.09
N GLY A 478 -11.59 18.01 19.99
CA GLY A 478 -10.24 17.98 19.44
C GLY A 478 -9.83 19.35 18.89
N PHE A 479 -8.68 19.40 18.27
CA PHE A 479 -8.10 20.61 17.68
C PHE A 479 -8.25 20.59 16.16
N ASP A 480 -9.08 21.49 15.64
CA ASP A 480 -9.16 21.79 14.21
C ASP A 480 -7.94 22.66 13.82
N ALA A 481 -6.91 22.01 13.31
CA ALA A 481 -5.66 22.65 12.93
C ALA A 481 -5.80 23.56 11.70
N GLN A 482 -6.80 23.33 10.85
CA GLN A 482 -7.09 24.19 9.70
C GLN A 482 -7.51 25.59 10.16
N ASN A 483 -8.42 25.66 11.14
CA ASN A 483 -9.03 26.91 11.61
C ASN A 483 -8.46 27.39 12.96
N GLY A 484 -7.59 26.62 13.63
CA GLY A 484 -7.00 26.95 14.92
C GLY A 484 -8.01 26.95 16.08
N LYS A 485 -9.05 26.10 16.02
CA LYS A 485 -10.16 26.09 16.98
C LYS A 485 -10.32 24.71 17.65
N TYR A 486 -10.87 24.71 18.86
CA TYR A 486 -11.28 23.51 19.57
C TYR A 486 -12.74 23.24 19.30
N VAL A 487 -13.05 22.10 18.68
CA VAL A 487 -14.39 21.75 18.19
C VAL A 487 -14.73 20.30 18.53
N ASN A 488 -16.03 19.98 18.48
CA ASN A 488 -16.44 18.59 18.47
C ASN A 488 -16.11 17.96 17.11
N MET A 489 -15.16 17.04 17.08
CA MET A 489 -14.54 16.50 15.88
C MET A 489 -15.54 15.74 14.99
N PHE A 490 -16.46 14.97 15.57
CA PHE A 490 -17.52 14.29 14.80
C PHE A 490 -18.45 15.29 14.12
N LYS A 491 -18.86 16.36 14.83
CA LYS A 491 -19.74 17.38 14.27
C LYS A 491 -19.03 18.21 13.19
N ALA A 492 -17.74 18.42 13.35
CA ALA A 492 -16.92 19.14 12.37
C ALA A 492 -16.52 18.27 11.16
N GLY A 493 -16.83 16.96 11.18
CA GLY A 493 -16.43 16.02 10.13
C GLY A 493 -14.94 15.67 10.14
N ILE A 494 -14.21 16.00 11.21
CA ILE A 494 -12.77 15.70 11.35
C ILE A 494 -12.64 14.33 12.01
N ILE A 495 -12.61 13.29 11.19
CA ILE A 495 -12.70 11.89 11.58
C ILE A 495 -11.64 11.07 10.85
N ASP A 496 -11.11 10.05 11.55
CA ASP A 496 -10.11 9.12 11.01
C ASP A 496 -10.68 7.69 10.99
N PRO A 497 -10.31 6.85 10.00
CA PRO A 497 -10.67 5.43 10.01
C PRO A 497 -10.00 4.71 11.17
N THR A 498 -10.76 3.91 11.91
CA THR A 498 -10.22 3.13 13.05
C THR A 498 -9.11 2.19 12.62
N LYS A 499 -9.27 1.53 11.46
CA LYS A 499 -8.26 0.63 10.87
C LYS A 499 -6.92 1.35 10.64
N VAL A 500 -6.96 2.56 10.06
CA VAL A 500 -5.76 3.38 9.80
C VAL A 500 -5.03 3.71 11.11
N VAL A 501 -5.77 4.23 12.11
CA VAL A 501 -5.18 4.67 13.39
C VAL A 501 -4.56 3.50 14.17
N ARG A 502 -5.25 2.35 14.25
CA ARG A 502 -4.73 1.19 14.97
C ARG A 502 -3.54 0.54 14.27
N THR A 503 -3.60 0.42 12.93
CA THR A 503 -2.52 -0.17 12.13
C THR A 503 -1.26 0.67 12.23
N ALA A 504 -1.38 2.00 12.12
CA ALA A 504 -0.25 2.92 12.30
C ALA A 504 0.44 2.74 13.66
N LEU A 505 -0.33 2.56 14.75
CA LEU A 505 0.25 2.32 16.08
C LEU A 505 0.88 0.93 16.19
N GLN A 506 0.23 -0.13 15.66
CA GLN A 506 0.73 -1.50 15.73
C GLN A 506 2.04 -1.67 14.96
N ASP A 507 2.11 -1.17 13.73
CA ASP A 507 3.30 -1.27 12.89
C ASP A 507 4.45 -0.43 13.45
N ALA A 508 4.16 0.80 13.92
CA ALA A 508 5.15 1.64 14.58
C ALA A 508 5.76 0.98 15.81
N ALA A 509 4.92 0.40 16.68
CA ALA A 509 5.38 -0.23 17.91
C ALA A 509 6.13 -1.54 17.64
N SER A 510 5.71 -2.32 16.64
CA SER A 510 6.38 -3.56 16.24
C SER A 510 7.84 -3.29 15.85
N ILE A 511 8.06 -2.39 14.91
CA ILE A 511 9.41 -2.04 14.45
C ILE A 511 10.20 -1.29 15.53
N ALA A 512 9.58 -0.36 16.25
CA ALA A 512 10.25 0.34 17.36
C ALA A 512 10.71 -0.63 18.46
N GLY A 513 9.91 -1.65 18.76
CA GLY A 513 10.30 -2.72 19.70
C GLY A 513 11.55 -3.49 19.26
N LEU A 514 11.71 -3.75 17.96
CA LEU A 514 12.93 -4.35 17.42
C LEU A 514 14.13 -3.41 17.55
N LEU A 515 13.95 -2.13 17.21
CA LEU A 515 15.01 -1.11 17.31
C LEU A 515 15.46 -0.90 18.76
N ILE A 516 14.56 -0.86 19.73
CA ILE A 516 14.85 -0.72 21.16
C ILE A 516 15.66 -1.91 21.68
N THR A 517 15.38 -3.11 21.18
CA THR A 517 16.07 -4.36 21.61
C THR A 517 17.34 -4.65 20.81
N THR A 518 17.70 -3.81 19.83
CA THR A 518 18.91 -4.00 19.01
C THR A 518 20.16 -3.60 19.79
N GLU A 519 21.16 -4.51 19.84
CA GLU A 519 22.45 -4.28 20.51
C GLU A 519 23.61 -4.23 19.50
N ALA A 520 23.50 -4.91 18.37
CA ALA A 520 24.54 -4.96 17.35
C ALA A 520 23.98 -4.70 15.95
N MET A 521 24.77 -4.02 15.13
CA MET A 521 24.49 -3.78 13.71
C MET A 521 25.64 -4.28 12.86
N VAL A 522 25.35 -5.00 11.79
CA VAL A 522 26.33 -5.61 10.88
C VAL A 522 26.12 -5.10 9.47
N ALA A 523 27.12 -4.43 8.89
CA ALA A 523 27.11 -3.94 7.53
C ALA A 523 28.29 -4.48 6.71
N ASP A 524 28.21 -4.43 5.38
CA ASP A 524 29.36 -4.68 4.54
C ASP A 524 30.41 -3.57 4.72
N ALA A 525 31.65 -3.95 5.02
CA ALA A 525 32.74 -2.98 5.10
C ALA A 525 32.92 -2.28 3.74
N PRO A 526 33.29 -0.98 3.75
CA PRO A 526 33.61 -0.28 2.50
C PRO A 526 34.70 -1.02 1.74
N GLU A 527 34.51 -1.24 0.45
CA GLU A 527 35.59 -1.73 -0.40
C GLU A 527 36.73 -0.72 -0.36
N LYS A 528 37.91 -1.16 0.07
CA LYS A 528 39.13 -0.35 -0.10
C LYS A 528 39.33 -0.17 -1.60
N LYS A 529 39.11 1.01 -2.12
CA LYS A 529 39.62 1.37 -3.44
C LYS A 529 41.14 1.26 -3.35
N GLU A 530 41.70 0.16 -3.83
CA GLU A 530 43.12 0.07 -4.10
C GLU A 530 43.41 1.19 -5.14
N HIS A 531 44.07 2.25 -4.68
CA HIS A 531 44.70 3.17 -5.58
C HIS A 531 45.71 2.34 -6.37
N SER A 532 45.38 1.94 -7.58
CA SER A 532 46.32 1.48 -8.55
C SER A 532 47.29 2.64 -8.73
N HIS A 533 48.46 2.54 -8.07
CA HIS A 533 49.61 3.32 -8.44
C HIS A 533 49.93 2.93 -9.90
N GLY A 534 49.49 3.75 -10.81
CA GLY A 534 49.98 3.72 -12.19
C GLY A 534 51.50 3.81 -12.15
N GLY A 535 52.13 2.69 -12.44
CA GLY A 535 53.58 2.66 -12.68
C GLY A 535 53.93 3.71 -13.72
N ALA A 536 54.81 4.59 -13.35
CA ALA A 536 55.44 5.53 -14.29
C ALA A 536 55.99 4.76 -15.50
N PRO A 537 55.79 5.24 -16.72
CA PRO A 537 56.44 4.61 -17.85
C PRO A 537 57.96 4.83 -17.73
N ASP A 538 58.69 3.72 -17.69
CA ASP A 538 60.13 3.65 -17.74
C ASP A 538 60.61 4.26 -19.09
N MET A 539 61.21 5.43 -19.02
CA MET A 539 61.93 6.07 -20.13
C MET A 539 63.32 5.48 -20.21
N GLY A 540 63.50 4.44 -20.97
CA GLY A 540 64.82 3.88 -21.23
C GLY A 540 64.92 3.24 -22.61
N GLY A 541 65.66 3.91 -23.53
CA GLY A 541 66.12 3.22 -24.73
C GLY A 541 66.09 3.99 -26.00
N MET A 542 67.06 4.94 -26.11
CA MET A 542 67.56 5.54 -27.32
C MET A 542 68.20 4.50 -28.26
N GLY A 543 67.92 4.56 -29.55
CA GLY A 543 68.84 3.99 -30.52
C GLY A 543 68.26 3.50 -31.85
N GLY A 544 68.59 4.14 -32.94
CA GLY A 544 68.75 3.45 -34.22
C GLY A 544 67.93 3.94 -35.41
N MET A 545 68.35 4.97 -35.99
CA MET A 545 68.54 5.29 -37.41
C MET A 545 68.19 4.24 -38.47
N GLY A 546 67.51 4.65 -39.54
CA GLY A 546 67.75 4.08 -40.88
C GLY A 546 66.52 3.81 -41.72
N GLY A 547 66.36 4.64 -42.76
CA GLY A 547 66.27 4.17 -44.13
C GLY A 547 64.93 4.18 -44.85
N MET A 548 64.74 5.20 -45.62
CA MET A 548 64.21 5.27 -47.00
C MET A 548 63.23 4.23 -47.56
N GLY A 549 62.21 4.77 -48.22
CA GLY A 549 61.94 4.33 -49.58
C GLY A 549 60.50 3.95 -49.93
N PHE A 550 59.97 4.81 -50.77
CA PHE A 550 58.79 4.71 -51.67
C PHE A 550 57.40 4.87 -51.06
#